data_1bf0e6185d21b8739d02c30382fcc76e
#
_entry.id   1bf0e6185d21b8739d02c30382fcc76e
#
_cell.length_a   1.000
_cell.length_b   1.000
_cell.length_c   1.000
_cell.angle_alpha   90.00
_cell.angle_beta   90.00
_cell.angle_gamma   90.00
#
_symmetry.space_group_name_H-M   'P 1'
#
loop_
_entity.id
_entity.type
_entity.pdbx_description
1 polymer ?
#
loop_
_entity_poly.entity_id
_entity_poly.type
_entity_poly.pdbx_seq_one_letter_code
_entity_poly.pdbx_strand_id
1 'polypeptide(L)'
;MKEVYIGKIVSTHGIKGEIKIISDFEYKDKVFVVGKKLIIDHKDYIIKSYRKHKNFDMVTLNDYKDINEVLFLMKKKVYMLESDIELGDLVLDEELLEFSSLTVDGKCGIIKEIFFSAPNYKVMRVMFEKEILIPFNSPMIKEISKSRKEVIVELIEGM
;
A
#
# COMPACT_ATOMS: atom_id res chain seq x y z
N MET A 1 6.98 4.71 -16.86
CA MET A 1 7.04 3.72 -15.75
C MET A 1 5.96 4.05 -14.74
N LYS A 2 5.39 3.01 -14.14
CA LYS A 2 4.27 3.20 -13.21
C LYS A 2 4.74 3.74 -11.85
N GLU A 3 4.10 4.81 -11.40
CA GLU A 3 4.29 5.37 -10.07
C GLU A 3 3.17 4.87 -9.15
N VAL A 4 3.55 4.40 -7.98
CA VAL A 4 2.60 3.87 -6.99
C VAL A 4 2.44 4.91 -5.89
N TYR A 5 1.20 5.23 -5.55
CA TYR A 5 0.90 6.16 -4.46
C TYR A 5 1.28 5.54 -3.12
N ILE A 6 2.08 6.27 -2.34
CA ILE A 6 2.57 5.79 -1.04
C ILE A 6 1.86 6.51 0.12
N GLY A 7 1.71 7.81 0.01
CA GLY A 7 1.11 8.59 1.08
C GLY A 7 1.17 10.08 0.83
N LYS A 8 0.94 10.86 1.88
CA LYS A 8 0.89 12.31 1.80
C LYS A 8 1.69 12.95 2.93
N ILE A 9 2.47 13.97 2.60
CA ILE A 9 3.20 14.76 3.59
C ILE A 9 2.20 15.68 4.27
N VAL A 10 2.06 15.55 5.60
CA VAL A 10 1.07 16.33 6.36
C VAL A 10 1.69 17.49 7.12
N SER A 11 2.92 17.35 7.60
CA SER A 11 3.59 18.42 8.32
C SER A 11 5.08 18.12 8.48
N THR A 12 5.80 19.03 9.14
CA THR A 12 7.16 18.81 9.61
C THR A 12 7.15 18.37 11.06
N HIS A 13 8.28 17.84 11.52
CA HIS A 13 8.50 17.51 12.93
C HIS A 13 9.83 18.11 13.39
N GLY A 14 9.78 19.03 14.36
CA GLY A 14 10.97 19.72 14.84
C GLY A 14 11.54 20.66 13.78
N ILE A 15 12.82 21.00 13.91
CA ILE A 15 13.47 22.02 13.09
C ILE A 15 14.54 21.46 12.14
N LYS A 16 14.81 20.15 12.19
CA LYS A 16 15.92 19.52 11.46
C LYS A 16 15.54 18.99 10.08
N GLY A 17 14.38 19.33 9.57
CA GLY A 17 13.96 18.90 8.24
C GLY A 17 13.25 17.56 8.18
N GLU A 18 12.88 16.99 9.32
CA GLU A 18 12.11 15.75 9.35
C GLU A 18 10.66 16.02 8.93
N ILE A 19 10.12 15.19 8.04
CA ILE A 19 8.75 15.33 7.56
C ILE A 19 7.88 14.16 8.01
N LYS A 20 6.60 14.46 8.24
CA LYS A 20 5.58 13.48 8.61
C LYS A 20 4.79 13.06 7.39
N ILE A 21 4.76 11.76 7.12
CA ILE A 21 3.97 11.19 6.04
C ILE A 21 2.87 10.35 6.66
N ILE A 22 1.64 10.54 6.19
CA ILE A 22 0.54 9.62 6.51
C ILE A 22 0.42 8.65 5.34
N SER A 23 0.42 7.35 5.63
CA SER A 23 0.43 6.31 4.62
C SER A 23 -0.36 5.10 5.06
N ASP A 24 -1.25 4.63 4.18
CA ASP A 24 -1.98 3.37 4.34
C ASP A 24 -1.41 2.30 3.41
N PHE A 25 -0.20 2.50 2.89
CA PHE A 25 0.39 1.56 1.96
C PHE A 25 0.59 0.19 2.61
N GLU A 26 0.24 -0.88 1.90
CA GLU A 26 0.21 -2.24 2.43
C GLU A 26 1.61 -2.82 2.73
N TYR A 27 2.65 -2.34 2.05
CA TYR A 27 4.02 -2.85 2.22
C TYR A 27 4.99 -1.74 2.59
N LYS A 28 4.74 -1.06 3.70
CA LYS A 28 5.55 0.08 4.15
C LYS A 28 7.02 -0.27 4.34
N ASP A 29 7.33 -1.48 4.76
CA ASP A 29 8.69 -1.97 4.94
C ASP A 29 9.46 -2.10 3.62
N LYS A 30 8.76 -2.09 2.50
CA LYS A 30 9.37 -2.14 1.16
C LYS A 30 9.63 -0.75 0.58
N VAL A 31 8.99 0.29 1.10
CA VAL A 31 9.09 1.64 0.53
C VAL A 31 9.84 2.61 1.44
N PHE A 32 9.64 2.54 2.74
CA PHE A 32 10.34 3.40 3.70
C PHE A 32 11.69 2.80 4.08
N VAL A 33 12.57 2.73 3.10
CA VAL A 33 13.91 2.12 3.24
C VAL A 33 14.95 3.18 2.89
N VAL A 34 15.93 3.37 3.76
CA VAL A 34 17.02 4.31 3.52
C VAL A 34 17.73 3.98 2.21
N GLY A 35 17.92 5.00 1.38
CA GLY A 35 18.52 4.87 0.06
C GLY A 35 17.53 4.77 -1.09
N LYS A 36 16.27 4.47 -0.82
CA LYS A 36 15.23 4.45 -1.87
C LYS A 36 14.77 5.87 -2.20
N LYS A 37 14.24 6.04 -3.40
CA LYS A 37 13.79 7.33 -3.92
C LYS A 37 12.28 7.46 -3.82
N LEU A 38 11.83 8.52 -3.19
CA LEU A 38 10.42 8.93 -3.25
C LEU A 38 10.25 9.94 -4.37
N ILE A 39 9.10 9.90 -5.02
CA ILE A 39 8.75 10.87 -6.08
C ILE A 39 7.72 11.83 -5.50
N ILE A 40 8.06 13.11 -5.49
CA ILE A 40 7.20 14.17 -4.98
C ILE A 40 7.21 15.30 -6.03
N ASP A 41 6.03 15.63 -6.53
CA ASP A 41 5.90 16.68 -7.55
C ASP A 41 6.82 16.43 -8.77
N HIS A 42 6.85 15.15 -9.22
CA HIS A 42 7.63 14.67 -10.37
C HIS A 42 9.15 14.74 -10.20
N LYS A 43 9.65 14.88 -8.98
CA LYS A 43 11.08 14.91 -8.67
C LYS A 43 11.45 13.81 -7.69
N ASP A 44 12.68 13.32 -7.82
CA ASP A 44 13.23 12.27 -6.96
C ASP A 44 13.83 12.84 -5.68
N TYR A 45 13.54 12.18 -4.55
CA TYR A 45 14.11 12.52 -3.25
C TYR A 45 14.58 11.23 -2.58
N ILE A 46 15.82 11.20 -2.12
CA ILE A 46 16.41 10.02 -1.49
C ILE A 46 16.08 10.00 0.00
N ILE A 47 15.56 8.88 0.50
CA ILE A 47 15.32 8.70 1.94
C ILE A 47 16.66 8.56 2.65
N LYS A 48 16.96 9.44 3.58
CA LYS A 48 18.20 9.41 4.37
C LYS A 48 17.99 8.80 5.75
N SER A 49 16.81 8.97 6.34
CA SER A 49 16.46 8.34 7.61
C SER A 49 14.98 8.04 7.64
N TYR A 50 14.61 7.05 8.44
CA TYR A 50 13.23 6.67 8.65
C TYR A 50 13.01 6.25 10.09
N ARG A 51 11.86 6.66 10.65
CA ARG A 51 11.36 6.13 11.91
C ARG A 51 9.84 6.22 11.94
N LYS A 52 9.22 5.32 12.67
CA LYS A 52 7.79 5.41 12.93
C LYS A 52 7.54 6.23 14.20
N HIS A 53 6.60 7.14 14.14
CA HIS A 53 6.21 7.96 15.29
C HIS A 53 4.69 8.09 15.31
N LYS A 54 4.04 7.45 16.31
CA LYS A 54 2.57 7.37 16.39
C LYS A 54 2.02 6.75 15.09
N ASN A 55 1.11 7.45 14.41
CA ASN A 55 0.52 6.96 13.16
C ASN A 55 1.25 7.47 11.91
N PHE A 56 2.41 8.11 12.09
CA PHE A 56 3.15 8.73 11.01
C PHE A 56 4.42 7.97 10.67
N ASP A 57 4.76 8.00 9.40
CA ASP A 57 6.06 7.55 8.91
C ASP A 57 6.91 8.80 8.72
N MET A 58 8.02 8.87 9.46
CA MET A 58 8.88 10.06 9.53
C MET A 58 10.14 9.81 8.72
N VAL A 59 10.42 10.72 7.79
CA VAL A 59 11.64 10.59 6.97
C VAL A 59 12.38 11.92 6.89
N THR A 60 13.70 11.84 6.68
CA THR A 60 14.49 12.96 6.18
C THR A 60 14.89 12.63 4.76
N LEU A 61 14.90 13.65 3.90
CA LEU A 61 15.15 13.50 2.47
C LEU A 61 16.41 14.25 2.03
N ASN A 62 17.14 13.66 1.09
CA ASN A 62 18.35 14.26 0.54
C ASN A 62 19.30 14.72 1.65
N ASP A 63 19.95 15.87 1.50
CA ASP A 63 20.82 16.44 2.51
C ASP A 63 20.15 17.59 3.27
N TYR A 64 18.83 17.64 3.25
CA TYR A 64 18.07 18.65 3.98
C TYR A 64 18.23 18.47 5.48
N LYS A 65 18.60 19.54 6.19
CA LYS A 65 18.84 19.53 7.63
C LYS A 65 18.09 20.60 8.40
N ASP A 66 17.26 21.36 7.70
CA ASP A 66 16.55 22.50 8.26
C ASP A 66 15.11 22.48 7.78
N ILE A 67 14.17 22.83 8.67
CA ILE A 67 12.76 22.88 8.37
C ILE A 67 12.45 23.76 7.13
N ASN A 68 13.18 24.88 6.97
CA ASN A 68 12.93 25.80 5.87
C ASN A 68 13.25 25.17 4.51
N GLU A 69 14.13 24.18 4.47
CA GLU A 69 14.47 23.49 3.22
C GLU A 69 13.37 22.53 2.74
N VAL A 70 12.44 22.12 3.60
CA VAL A 70 11.42 21.13 3.27
C VAL A 70 10.00 21.68 3.29
N LEU A 71 9.81 22.95 3.63
CA LEU A 71 8.47 23.57 3.68
C LEU A 71 7.73 23.49 2.35
N PHE A 72 8.43 23.53 1.23
CA PHE A 72 7.82 23.43 -0.10
C PHE A 72 7.19 22.07 -0.39
N LEU A 73 7.53 21.05 0.40
CA LEU A 73 7.00 19.70 0.25
C LEU A 73 5.67 19.48 1.00
N MET A 74 5.26 20.42 1.83
CA MET A 74 4.06 20.27 2.67
C MET A 74 2.81 20.05 1.83
N LYS A 75 1.95 19.14 2.28
CA LYS A 75 0.67 18.77 1.65
C LYS A 75 0.80 18.05 0.31
N LYS A 76 2.01 17.70 -0.10
CA LYS A 76 2.24 17.02 -1.38
C LYS A 76 2.11 15.50 -1.24
N LYS A 77 1.65 14.87 -2.32
CA LYS A 77 1.51 13.42 -2.41
C LYS A 77 2.87 12.79 -2.68
N VAL A 78 3.07 11.59 -2.15
CA VAL A 78 4.33 10.86 -2.25
C VAL A 78 4.10 9.59 -3.04
N TYR A 79 4.97 9.35 -4.02
CA TYR A 79 4.93 8.18 -4.89
C TYR A 79 6.29 7.47 -4.88
N MET A 80 6.29 6.24 -5.39
CA MET A 80 7.53 5.51 -5.67
C MET A 80 7.33 4.74 -6.99
N LEU A 81 8.38 4.59 -7.79
CA LEU A 81 8.30 3.74 -8.98
C LEU A 81 8.04 2.29 -8.54
N GLU A 82 7.10 1.63 -9.20
CA GLU A 82 6.77 0.24 -8.90
C GLU A 82 8.01 -0.65 -8.99
N SER A 83 8.87 -0.39 -9.96
CA SER A 83 10.13 -1.13 -10.14
C SER A 83 11.11 -0.98 -8.98
N ASP A 84 11.00 0.10 -8.19
CA ASP A 84 11.84 0.30 -7.01
C ASP A 84 11.26 -0.35 -5.76
N ILE A 85 10.03 -0.85 -5.84
CA ILE A 85 9.40 -1.61 -4.76
C ILE A 85 9.68 -3.08 -5.01
N GLU A 86 10.50 -3.68 -4.16
CA GLU A 86 10.89 -5.07 -4.33
C GLU A 86 9.80 -6.02 -3.84
N LEU A 87 8.73 -6.14 -4.62
CA LEU A 87 7.54 -6.90 -4.23
C LEU A 87 7.72 -8.41 -4.31
N GLY A 88 8.54 -8.91 -5.26
CA GLY A 88 8.64 -10.36 -5.48
C GLY A 88 7.26 -10.95 -5.81
N ASP A 89 6.81 -11.89 -4.99
CA ASP A 89 5.50 -12.54 -5.16
C ASP A 89 4.35 -11.76 -4.48
N LEU A 90 4.64 -10.65 -3.82
CA LEU A 90 3.62 -9.81 -3.20
C LEU A 90 2.82 -9.07 -4.27
N VAL A 91 1.53 -8.88 -4.00
CA VAL A 91 0.59 -8.25 -4.93
C VAL A 91 0.03 -6.99 -4.30
N LEU A 92 0.01 -5.90 -5.06
CA LEU A 92 -0.61 -4.65 -4.62
C LEU A 92 -2.14 -4.80 -4.65
N ASP A 93 -2.83 -4.13 -3.72
CA ASP A 93 -4.30 -4.15 -3.67
C ASP A 93 -4.91 -3.70 -4.99
N GLU A 94 -4.31 -2.68 -5.61
CA GLU A 94 -4.74 -2.17 -6.91
C GLU A 94 -4.66 -3.25 -7.99
N GLU A 95 -3.62 -4.09 -7.95
CA GLU A 95 -3.47 -5.22 -8.86
C GLU A 95 -4.54 -6.29 -8.63
N LEU A 96 -4.88 -6.56 -7.36
CA LEU A 96 -5.88 -7.57 -7.00
C LEU A 96 -7.25 -7.27 -7.62
N LEU A 97 -7.56 -6.00 -7.84
CA LEU A 97 -8.83 -5.61 -8.48
C LEU A 97 -8.96 -6.11 -9.91
N GLU A 98 -7.84 -6.49 -10.53
CA GLU A 98 -7.82 -7.06 -11.88
C GLU A 98 -7.79 -8.59 -11.88
N PHE A 99 -7.69 -9.21 -10.69
CA PHE A 99 -7.65 -10.66 -10.56
C PHE A 99 -9.07 -11.23 -10.53
N SER A 100 -9.21 -12.48 -10.94
CA SER A 100 -10.43 -13.25 -10.75
C SER A 100 -10.40 -13.92 -9.39
N SER A 101 -11.56 -14.02 -8.74
CA SER A 101 -11.71 -14.81 -7.54
C SER A 101 -12.34 -16.15 -7.89
N LEU A 102 -11.71 -17.24 -7.49
CA LEU A 102 -12.20 -18.59 -7.76
C LEU A 102 -12.45 -19.32 -6.45
N THR A 103 -13.60 -19.97 -6.36
CA THR A 103 -13.85 -20.90 -5.25
C THR A 103 -13.12 -22.21 -5.53
N VAL A 104 -12.89 -22.99 -4.47
CA VAL A 104 -12.24 -24.32 -4.59
C VAL A 104 -13.06 -25.28 -5.43
N ASP A 105 -14.38 -25.07 -5.56
CA ASP A 105 -15.27 -25.88 -6.39
C ASP A 105 -15.53 -25.30 -7.78
N GLY A 106 -14.77 -24.25 -8.18
CA GLY A 106 -14.73 -23.76 -9.54
C GLY A 106 -15.64 -22.59 -9.88
N LYS A 107 -16.33 -21.99 -8.92
CA LYS A 107 -17.11 -20.77 -9.17
C LYS A 107 -16.22 -19.57 -9.35
N CYS A 108 -16.54 -18.70 -10.30
CA CYS A 108 -15.76 -17.52 -10.62
C CYS A 108 -16.47 -16.25 -10.11
N GLY A 109 -15.72 -15.36 -9.49
CA GLY A 109 -16.22 -14.09 -9.00
C GLY A 109 -15.36 -12.92 -9.43
N ILE A 110 -15.90 -11.72 -9.29
CA ILE A 110 -15.23 -10.46 -9.64
C ILE A 110 -14.93 -9.71 -8.35
N ILE A 111 -13.66 -9.35 -8.16
CA ILE A 111 -13.23 -8.54 -7.02
C ILE A 111 -13.64 -7.10 -7.30
N LYS A 112 -14.57 -6.57 -6.50
CA LYS A 112 -15.13 -5.24 -6.72
C LYS A 112 -14.39 -4.15 -5.94
N GLU A 113 -13.92 -4.49 -4.75
CA GLU A 113 -13.35 -3.50 -3.84
C GLU A 113 -12.50 -4.18 -2.78
N ILE A 114 -11.46 -3.45 -2.32
CA ILE A 114 -10.66 -3.83 -1.18
C ILE A 114 -10.69 -2.64 -0.22
N PHE A 115 -11.09 -2.85 1.02
CA PHE A 115 -11.26 -1.77 1.98
C PHE A 115 -10.98 -2.24 3.41
N PHE A 116 -10.79 -1.27 4.32
CA PHE A 116 -10.65 -1.54 5.74
C PHE A 116 -11.98 -1.26 6.44
N SER A 117 -12.58 -2.28 7.05
CA SER A 117 -13.81 -2.14 7.83
C SER A 117 -13.52 -1.68 9.26
N ALA A 118 -12.27 -1.89 9.71
CA ALA A 118 -11.73 -1.44 10.99
C ALA A 118 -10.22 -1.35 10.86
N PRO A 119 -9.50 -0.69 11.79
CA PRO A 119 -8.04 -0.70 11.76
C PRO A 119 -7.49 -2.12 11.72
N ASN A 120 -6.57 -2.39 10.79
CA ASN A 120 -5.96 -3.70 10.56
C ASN A 120 -6.95 -4.80 10.16
N TYR A 121 -8.16 -4.45 9.75
CA TYR A 121 -9.15 -5.42 9.29
C TYR A 121 -9.51 -5.14 7.84
N LYS A 122 -8.69 -5.69 6.94
CA LYS A 122 -8.84 -5.51 5.49
C LYS A 122 -9.79 -6.57 4.93
N VAL A 123 -10.70 -6.13 4.07
CA VAL A 123 -11.78 -6.95 3.51
C VAL A 123 -11.81 -6.82 2.00
N MET A 124 -12.05 -7.92 1.32
CA MET A 124 -12.25 -7.98 -0.12
C MET A 124 -13.73 -8.20 -0.39
N ARG A 125 -14.33 -7.31 -1.20
CA ARG A 125 -15.72 -7.47 -1.66
C ARG A 125 -15.69 -8.17 -3.01
N VAL A 126 -16.31 -9.34 -3.07
CA VAL A 126 -16.32 -10.16 -4.28
C VAL A 126 -17.74 -10.45 -4.69
N MET A 127 -18.04 -10.29 -5.98
CA MET A 127 -19.32 -10.60 -6.56
C MET A 127 -19.25 -11.96 -7.24
N PHE A 128 -19.89 -12.94 -6.64
CA PHE A 128 -20.23 -14.24 -7.24
C PHE A 128 -21.67 -14.13 -7.77
N GLU A 129 -22.54 -15.08 -7.45
CA GLU A 129 -23.98 -14.92 -7.71
C GLU A 129 -24.57 -13.84 -6.79
N LYS A 130 -23.99 -13.69 -5.62
CA LYS A 130 -24.29 -12.62 -4.67
C LYS A 130 -22.97 -12.02 -4.16
N GLU A 131 -23.06 -10.87 -3.54
CA GLU A 131 -21.90 -10.20 -2.96
C GLU A 131 -21.47 -10.90 -1.68
N ILE A 132 -20.17 -11.17 -1.57
CA ILE A 132 -19.57 -11.80 -0.38
C ILE A 132 -18.38 -10.94 0.06
N LEU A 133 -18.28 -10.70 1.36
CA LEU A 133 -17.16 -10.02 1.99
C LEU A 133 -16.20 -11.05 2.57
N ILE A 134 -14.95 -11.00 2.11
CA ILE A 134 -13.92 -11.97 2.51
C ILE A 134 -12.79 -11.24 3.24
N PRO A 135 -12.63 -11.44 4.54
CA PRO A 135 -11.51 -10.84 5.29
C PRO A 135 -10.16 -11.42 4.85
N PHE A 136 -9.15 -10.57 4.69
CA PHE A 136 -7.81 -11.00 4.29
C PHE A 136 -7.12 -11.87 5.33
N ASN A 137 -7.43 -11.68 6.62
CA ASN A 137 -6.84 -12.47 7.71
C ASN A 137 -7.65 -13.74 8.04
N SER A 138 -8.54 -14.12 7.14
CA SER A 138 -9.41 -15.27 7.31
C SER A 138 -8.82 -16.51 6.61
N PRO A 139 -9.09 -17.73 7.12
CA PRO A 139 -8.67 -18.95 6.41
C PRO A 139 -9.43 -19.19 5.11
N MET A 140 -10.39 -18.35 4.76
CA MET A 140 -11.14 -18.43 3.51
C MET A 140 -10.25 -18.21 2.29
N ILE A 141 -9.21 -17.37 2.41
CA ILE A 141 -8.26 -17.15 1.31
C ILE A 141 -7.23 -18.25 1.36
N LYS A 142 -7.24 -19.13 0.36
CA LYS A 142 -6.34 -20.28 0.26
C LYS A 142 -5.05 -19.95 -0.45
N GLU A 143 -5.12 -19.14 -1.50
CA GLU A 143 -3.98 -18.78 -2.31
C GLU A 143 -4.24 -17.48 -3.06
N ILE A 144 -3.22 -16.66 -3.19
CA ILE A 144 -3.20 -15.52 -4.11
C ILE A 144 -2.10 -15.81 -5.12
N SER A 145 -2.48 -16.06 -6.37
CA SER A 145 -1.53 -16.39 -7.44
C SER A 145 -1.30 -15.19 -8.35
N LYS A 146 -0.12 -14.61 -8.25
CA LYS A 146 0.26 -13.48 -9.10
C LYS A 146 0.42 -13.90 -10.56
N SER A 147 0.95 -15.08 -10.81
CA SER A 147 1.18 -15.60 -12.17
C SER A 147 -0.13 -15.92 -12.90
N ARG A 148 -1.10 -16.48 -12.20
CA ARG A 148 -2.41 -16.80 -12.79
C ARG A 148 -3.42 -15.66 -12.65
N LYS A 149 -3.10 -14.61 -11.88
CA LYS A 149 -3.99 -13.49 -11.56
C LYS A 149 -5.31 -13.98 -10.96
N GLU A 150 -5.19 -14.84 -9.96
CA GLU A 150 -6.33 -15.48 -9.30
C GLU A 150 -6.20 -15.42 -7.78
N VAL A 151 -7.34 -15.28 -7.11
CA VAL A 151 -7.45 -15.43 -5.66
C VAL A 151 -8.35 -16.66 -5.43
N ILE A 152 -7.78 -17.70 -4.84
CA ILE A 152 -8.50 -18.93 -4.55
C ILE A 152 -9.11 -18.84 -3.15
N VAL A 153 -10.41 -19.02 -3.06
CA VAL A 153 -11.14 -18.90 -1.80
C VAL A 153 -11.98 -20.15 -1.53
N GLU A 154 -12.14 -20.45 -0.26
CA GLU A 154 -13.08 -21.48 0.21
C GLU A 154 -14.13 -20.80 1.07
N LEU A 155 -15.37 -20.76 0.57
CA LEU A 155 -16.45 -20.09 1.25
C LEU A 155 -16.98 -20.91 2.41
N ILE A 156 -17.34 -20.25 3.50
CA ILE A 156 -17.96 -20.88 4.65
C ILE A 156 -19.40 -21.19 4.28
N GLU A 157 -19.87 -22.38 4.66
CA GLU A 157 -21.24 -22.79 4.42
C GLU A 157 -22.24 -21.78 4.97
N GLY A 158 -23.22 -21.42 4.15
CA GLY A 158 -24.24 -20.43 4.51
C GLY A 158 -23.93 -19.00 4.05
N MET A 159 -22.80 -18.79 3.42
CA MET A 159 -22.45 -17.47 2.84
C MET A 159 -23.13 -17.23 1.51
#